data_8ba29e7c97a6a8c281a9f05007b8a100
#
_entry.id   8ba29e7c97a6a8c281a9f05007b8a100
#
_cell.length_a   1.000
_cell.length_b   1.000
_cell.length_c   1.000
_cell.angle_alpha   90.00
_cell.angle_beta   90.00
_cell.angle_gamma   90.00
#
_symmetry.space_group_name_H-M   'P 1'
#
loop_
_entity.id
_entity.type
_entity.pdbx_description
1 polymer ?
#
loop_
_entity_poly.entity_id
_entity_poly.type
_entity_poly.pdbx_seq_one_letter_code
_entity_poly.pdbx_strand_id
1 'polypeptide(L)'
;MELSLLVRPKAEAKQALEQLRDDVIEIMRDMPIWSEAPVGDLHTIPLGVLRKNATQRHGVTRWKRGVNLDAMNIEDVEVIDLHPRLLEAKWRPYGAFVLHHEYIHALGFRGHDSTFRALEAAWPGRSASKHAKEFTEMLRRSRADWLWVCATCKNSYPRQKKSGGRYRCRSCSTVLTDQVNPD
;
A
#
# COMPACT_ATOMS: atom_id res chain seq x y z
N MET A 1 3.95 -23.02 -16.26
CA MET A 1 3.55 -21.85 -17.06
C MET A 1 2.52 -21.08 -16.26
N GLU A 2 3.02 -20.26 -15.33
CA GLU A 2 2.16 -19.51 -14.39
C GLU A 2 1.82 -18.19 -15.07
N LEU A 3 0.61 -18.11 -15.63
CA LEU A 3 0.05 -16.87 -16.14
C LEU A 3 -0.06 -15.91 -14.96
N SER A 4 0.79 -14.88 -14.95
CA SER A 4 0.69 -13.74 -14.06
C SER A 4 -0.75 -13.22 -14.14
N LEU A 5 -1.53 -13.47 -13.08
CA LEU A 5 -2.90 -12.99 -12.94
C LEU A 5 -2.86 -11.48 -12.62
N LEU A 6 -2.46 -10.67 -13.61
CA LEU A 6 -2.61 -9.23 -13.56
C LEU A 6 -4.11 -8.94 -13.50
N VAL A 7 -4.56 -8.36 -12.40
CA VAL A 7 -5.92 -7.85 -12.30
C VAL A 7 -6.00 -6.60 -13.16
N ARG A 8 -6.66 -6.68 -14.31
CA ARG A 8 -6.89 -5.51 -15.16
C ARG A 8 -7.83 -4.55 -14.43
N PRO A 9 -7.41 -3.27 -14.21
CA PRO A 9 -8.30 -2.31 -13.59
C PRO A 9 -9.52 -2.04 -14.48
N LYS A 10 -10.69 -1.88 -13.87
CA LYS A 10 -11.88 -1.37 -14.56
C LYS A 10 -11.62 0.07 -15.05
N ALA A 11 -12.41 0.55 -16.01
CA ALA A 11 -12.23 1.88 -16.60
C ALA A 11 -12.14 3.01 -15.56
N GLU A 12 -13.03 3.02 -14.57
CA GLU A 12 -13.02 3.98 -13.45
C GLU A 12 -11.72 3.92 -12.63
N ALA A 13 -11.25 2.71 -12.32
CA ALA A 13 -10.00 2.55 -11.57
C ALA A 13 -8.80 2.98 -12.40
N LYS A 14 -8.82 2.76 -13.72
CA LYS A 14 -7.77 3.23 -14.63
C LYS A 14 -7.69 4.75 -14.64
N GLN A 15 -8.81 5.44 -14.79
CA GLN A 15 -8.87 6.89 -14.73
C GLN A 15 -8.39 7.44 -13.38
N ALA A 16 -8.80 6.82 -12.27
CA ALA A 16 -8.36 7.22 -10.94
C ALA A 16 -6.86 7.02 -10.72
N LEU A 17 -6.26 5.95 -11.29
CA LEU A 17 -4.82 5.72 -11.28
C LEU A 17 -4.06 6.77 -12.10
N GLU A 18 -4.55 7.09 -13.30
CA GLU A 18 -3.96 8.11 -14.17
C GLU A 18 -3.96 9.47 -13.47
N GLN A 19 -5.09 9.86 -12.90
CA GLN A 19 -5.16 11.12 -12.14
C GLN A 19 -4.25 11.13 -10.90
N LEU A 20 -4.17 10.00 -10.18
CA LEU A 20 -3.27 9.89 -9.02
C LEU A 20 -1.80 9.97 -9.45
N ARG A 21 -1.44 9.37 -10.58
CA ARG A 21 -0.10 9.48 -11.18
C ARG A 21 0.26 10.92 -11.46
N ASP A 22 -0.64 11.63 -12.14
CA ASP A 22 -0.40 13.02 -12.57
C ASP A 22 -0.19 13.91 -11.34
N ASP A 23 -1.05 13.79 -10.32
CA ASP A 23 -0.93 14.51 -9.05
C ASP A 23 0.42 14.22 -8.35
N VAL A 24 0.84 12.96 -8.29
CA VAL A 24 2.08 12.56 -7.62
C VAL A 24 3.31 13.05 -8.36
N ILE A 25 3.33 12.95 -9.68
CA ILE A 25 4.44 13.44 -10.51
C ILE A 25 4.56 14.96 -10.42
N GLU A 26 3.45 15.69 -10.41
CA GLU A 26 3.44 17.14 -10.21
C GLU A 26 4.08 17.51 -8.87
N ILE A 27 3.63 16.88 -7.78
CA ILE A 27 4.21 17.09 -6.45
C ILE A 27 5.71 16.76 -6.44
N MET A 28 6.13 15.64 -7.04
CA MET A 28 7.54 15.24 -7.07
C MET A 28 8.41 16.25 -7.84
N ARG A 29 7.92 16.84 -8.92
CA ARG A 29 8.63 17.88 -9.69
C ARG A 29 8.92 19.12 -8.85
N ASP A 30 8.04 19.45 -7.92
CA ASP A 30 8.21 20.62 -7.03
C ASP A 30 9.10 20.30 -5.82
N MET A 31 9.48 19.04 -5.61
CA MET A 31 10.35 18.64 -4.50
C MET A 31 11.83 18.81 -4.88
N PRO A 32 12.61 19.65 -4.18
CA PRO A 32 14.03 19.88 -4.50
C PRO A 32 14.88 18.61 -4.56
N ILE A 33 14.52 17.60 -3.78
CA ILE A 33 15.24 16.32 -3.70
C ILE A 33 15.18 15.53 -5.03
N TRP A 34 14.25 15.85 -5.92
CA TRP A 34 14.06 15.22 -7.22
C TRP A 34 14.49 16.09 -8.40
N SER A 35 15.14 17.24 -8.18
CA SER A 35 15.52 18.17 -9.25
C SER A 35 16.37 17.55 -10.36
N GLU A 36 17.23 16.58 -10.02
CA GLU A 36 18.11 15.88 -10.97
C GLU A 36 17.56 14.52 -11.40
N ALA A 37 16.40 14.09 -10.87
CA ALA A 37 15.80 12.80 -11.19
C ALA A 37 14.90 12.88 -12.43
N PRO A 38 14.80 11.82 -13.24
CA PRO A 38 13.95 11.79 -14.44
C PRO A 38 12.47 11.57 -14.06
N VAL A 39 11.92 12.43 -13.20
CA VAL A 39 10.54 12.31 -12.68
C VAL A 39 9.51 12.33 -13.81
N GLY A 40 9.79 13.02 -14.90
CA GLY A 40 8.92 13.04 -16.08
C GLY A 40 8.73 11.67 -16.71
N ASP A 41 9.74 10.81 -16.68
CA ASP A 41 9.69 9.48 -17.30
C ASP A 41 8.82 8.50 -16.52
N LEU A 42 8.49 8.81 -15.25
CA LEU A 42 7.57 8.00 -14.44
C LEU A 42 6.17 7.88 -15.06
N HIS A 43 5.78 8.79 -15.95
CA HIS A 43 4.55 8.68 -16.73
C HIS A 43 4.49 7.44 -17.63
N THR A 44 5.63 6.90 -18.03
CA THR A 44 5.72 5.73 -18.90
C THR A 44 5.42 4.43 -18.19
N ILE A 45 5.47 4.41 -16.85
CA ILE A 45 5.25 3.20 -16.06
C ILE A 45 3.75 2.84 -16.07
N PRO A 46 3.39 1.61 -16.47
CA PRO A 46 2.03 1.13 -16.36
C PRO A 46 1.57 1.06 -14.89
N LEU A 47 0.34 1.51 -14.60
CA LEU A 47 -0.27 1.37 -13.29
C LEU A 47 -1.35 0.29 -13.32
N GLY A 48 -1.41 -0.50 -12.25
CA GLY A 48 -2.36 -1.56 -12.06
C GLY A 48 -2.95 -1.58 -10.65
N VAL A 49 -3.77 -2.60 -10.38
CA VAL A 49 -4.37 -2.80 -9.06
C VAL A 49 -4.03 -4.16 -8.48
N LEU A 50 -3.72 -4.19 -7.20
CA LEU A 50 -3.60 -5.41 -6.43
C LEU A 50 -4.95 -6.14 -6.31
N ARG A 51 -4.91 -7.42 -5.99
CA ARG A 51 -6.13 -8.15 -5.61
C ARG A 51 -6.73 -7.50 -4.36
N LYS A 52 -8.06 -7.35 -4.34
CA LYS A 52 -8.81 -6.80 -3.19
C LYS A 52 -8.52 -7.48 -1.86
N ASN A 53 -8.02 -8.72 -1.90
CA ASN A 53 -7.69 -9.50 -0.72
C ASN A 53 -6.24 -9.32 -0.22
N ALA A 54 -5.43 -8.49 -0.80
CA ALA A 54 -4.13 -8.10 -0.26
C ALA A 54 -4.34 -7.28 1.01
N THR A 55 -3.84 -7.74 2.16
CA THR A 55 -4.00 -7.03 3.45
C THR A 55 -2.70 -6.48 4.01
N GLN A 56 -1.57 -6.86 3.42
CA GLN A 56 -0.25 -6.45 3.90
C GLN A 56 0.54 -5.62 2.87
N ARG A 57 0.11 -5.64 1.61
CA ARG A 57 0.75 -4.89 0.53
C ARG A 57 -0.21 -3.80 0.08
N HIS A 58 0.24 -2.57 0.17
CA HIS A 58 -0.53 -1.40 -0.23
C HIS A 58 -0.16 -0.96 -1.65
N GLY A 59 1.12 -1.08 -2.02
CA GLY A 59 1.68 -0.94 -3.35
C GLY A 59 2.72 -2.03 -3.62
N VAL A 60 3.07 -2.24 -4.87
CA VAL A 60 4.13 -3.17 -5.32
C VAL A 60 4.67 -2.71 -6.66
N THR A 61 5.96 -2.46 -6.73
CA THR A 61 6.69 -2.32 -8.00
C THR A 61 7.11 -3.69 -8.51
N ARG A 62 6.69 -4.03 -9.72
CA ARG A 62 7.07 -5.27 -10.40
C ARG A 62 8.07 -4.97 -11.51
N TRP A 63 9.08 -5.80 -11.59
CA TRP A 63 10.15 -5.68 -12.57
C TRP A 63 9.97 -6.69 -13.70
N LYS A 64 10.39 -6.32 -14.89
CA LYS A 64 10.43 -7.22 -16.03
C LYS A 64 11.35 -8.41 -15.73
N ARG A 65 11.08 -9.54 -16.35
CA ARG A 65 11.91 -10.75 -16.16
C ARG A 65 13.32 -10.55 -16.72
N GLY A 66 14.33 -11.05 -15.99
CA GLY A 66 15.72 -11.02 -16.45
C GLY A 66 16.44 -9.70 -16.26
N VAL A 67 15.81 -8.72 -15.58
CA VAL A 67 16.43 -7.44 -15.26
C VAL A 67 17.60 -7.64 -14.28
N ASN A 68 18.70 -6.93 -14.52
CA ASN A 68 19.78 -6.83 -13.55
C ASN A 68 19.34 -5.93 -12.40
N LEU A 69 19.09 -6.53 -11.26
CA LEU A 69 18.57 -5.83 -10.09
C LEU A 69 19.56 -4.84 -9.45
N ASP A 70 20.83 -4.86 -9.84
CA ASP A 70 21.86 -3.93 -9.36
C ASP A 70 22.01 -2.70 -10.28
N ALA A 71 21.32 -2.68 -11.41
CA ALA A 71 21.36 -1.60 -12.40
C ALA A 71 19.95 -1.32 -12.98
N MET A 72 18.93 -1.32 -12.09
CA MET A 72 17.54 -1.08 -12.48
C MET A 72 17.30 0.39 -12.84
N ASN A 73 16.41 0.59 -13.79
CA ASN A 73 15.91 1.90 -14.20
C ASN A 73 14.39 1.87 -14.47
N ILE A 74 13.81 3.02 -14.80
CA ILE A 74 12.36 3.17 -15.03
C ILE A 74 11.85 2.23 -16.12
N GLU A 75 12.62 2.00 -17.19
CA GLU A 75 12.24 1.14 -18.31
C GLU A 75 12.14 -0.33 -17.94
N ASP A 76 12.81 -0.75 -16.86
CA ASP A 76 12.79 -2.12 -16.35
C ASP A 76 11.53 -2.42 -15.51
N VAL A 77 10.75 -1.40 -15.15
CA VAL A 77 9.50 -1.59 -14.43
C VAL A 77 8.44 -2.17 -15.36
N GLU A 78 7.86 -3.30 -14.98
CA GLU A 78 6.74 -3.91 -15.71
C GLU A 78 5.42 -3.19 -15.38
N VAL A 79 5.16 -2.96 -14.10
CA VAL A 79 3.94 -2.30 -13.60
C VAL A 79 4.11 -1.92 -12.13
N ILE A 80 3.46 -0.87 -11.71
CA ILE A 80 3.22 -0.56 -10.30
C ILE A 80 1.76 -0.84 -9.97
N ASP A 81 1.52 -1.78 -9.08
CA ASP A 81 0.18 -2.13 -8.61
C ASP A 81 -0.13 -1.47 -7.26
N LEU A 82 -1.27 -0.81 -7.16
CA LEU A 82 -1.78 -0.21 -5.92
C LEU A 82 -3.01 -0.98 -5.39
N HIS A 83 -3.19 -0.98 -4.07
CA HIS A 83 -4.41 -1.55 -3.50
C HIS A 83 -5.63 -0.72 -3.94
N PRO A 84 -6.71 -1.33 -4.50
CA PRO A 84 -7.81 -0.58 -5.11
C PRO A 84 -8.53 0.39 -4.17
N ARG A 85 -8.55 0.12 -2.85
CA ARG A 85 -9.11 1.04 -1.85
C ARG A 85 -8.29 2.32 -1.66
N LEU A 86 -7.05 2.39 -2.12
CA LEU A 86 -6.26 3.63 -2.13
C LEU A 86 -6.79 4.67 -3.14
N LEU A 87 -7.63 4.23 -4.08
CA LEU A 87 -8.27 5.10 -5.06
C LEU A 87 -9.56 5.74 -4.51
N GLU A 88 -10.07 5.28 -3.37
CA GLU A 88 -11.22 5.90 -2.69
C GLU A 88 -10.83 7.27 -2.15
N ALA A 89 -11.74 8.26 -2.22
CA ALA A 89 -11.47 9.64 -1.83
C ALA A 89 -10.84 9.77 -0.42
N LYS A 90 -11.33 8.98 0.55
CA LYS A 90 -10.79 8.95 1.92
C LYS A 90 -9.30 8.59 1.97
N TRP A 91 -8.86 7.67 1.10
CA TRP A 91 -7.52 7.11 1.14
C TRP A 91 -6.58 7.69 0.08
N ARG A 92 -7.10 8.55 -0.81
CA ARG A 92 -6.32 9.13 -1.90
C ARG A 92 -5.02 9.83 -1.44
N PRO A 93 -4.99 10.63 -0.35
CA PRO A 93 -3.74 11.22 0.12
C PRO A 93 -2.69 10.18 0.54
N TYR A 94 -3.16 9.08 1.15
CA TYR A 94 -2.28 7.96 1.48
C TYR A 94 -1.88 7.17 0.22
N GLY A 95 -2.79 7.03 -0.74
CA GLY A 95 -2.50 6.45 -2.06
C GLY A 95 -1.39 7.17 -2.80
N ALA A 96 -1.39 8.51 -2.74
CA ALA A 96 -0.33 9.34 -3.32
C ALA A 96 1.03 9.08 -2.65
N PHE A 97 1.07 9.00 -1.33
CA PHE A 97 2.28 8.61 -0.60
C PHE A 97 2.77 7.21 -0.98
N VAL A 98 1.86 6.23 -1.09
CA VAL A 98 2.23 4.86 -1.50
C VAL A 98 2.78 4.85 -2.93
N LEU A 99 2.17 5.58 -3.85
CA LEU A 99 2.67 5.68 -5.22
C LEU A 99 4.05 6.37 -5.27
N HIS A 100 4.27 7.43 -4.49
CA HIS A 100 5.59 8.04 -4.33
C HIS A 100 6.63 7.02 -3.83
N HIS A 101 6.29 6.20 -2.81
CA HIS A 101 7.14 5.12 -2.31
C HIS A 101 7.54 4.13 -3.43
N GLU A 102 6.57 3.70 -4.25
CA GLU A 102 6.83 2.79 -5.38
C GLU A 102 7.68 3.49 -6.48
N TYR A 103 7.52 4.79 -6.69
CA TYR A 103 8.35 5.57 -7.60
C TYR A 103 9.81 5.70 -7.12
N ILE A 104 10.05 5.76 -5.81
CA ILE A 104 11.42 5.70 -5.27
C ILE A 104 12.08 4.37 -5.69
N HIS A 105 11.35 3.26 -5.62
CA HIS A 105 11.86 1.99 -6.15
C HIS A 105 12.13 2.05 -7.64
N ALA A 106 11.23 2.59 -8.44
CA ALA A 106 11.38 2.73 -9.88
C ALA A 106 12.56 3.62 -10.28
N LEU A 107 12.95 4.60 -9.44
CA LEU A 107 14.12 5.44 -9.60
C LEU A 107 15.44 4.76 -9.15
N GLY A 108 15.42 3.46 -8.84
CA GLY A 108 16.61 2.65 -8.55
C GLY A 108 16.93 2.43 -7.07
N PHE A 109 16.14 2.96 -6.14
CA PHE A 109 16.35 2.75 -4.71
C PHE A 109 15.65 1.48 -4.22
N ARG A 110 16.36 0.38 -4.23
CA ARG A 110 15.80 -0.96 -4.00
C ARG A 110 15.51 -1.27 -2.54
N GLY A 111 16.44 -0.93 -1.66
CA GLY A 111 16.38 -1.22 -0.23
C GLY A 111 15.75 -0.07 0.56
N HIS A 112 15.07 -0.40 1.65
CA HIS A 112 14.55 0.62 2.58
C HIS A 112 15.63 1.08 3.57
N ASP A 113 16.80 1.45 3.06
CA ASP A 113 17.93 1.99 3.82
C ASP A 113 17.71 3.45 4.26
N SER A 114 18.74 4.08 4.81
CA SER A 114 18.67 5.47 5.26
C SER A 114 18.38 6.46 4.13
N THR A 115 18.93 6.22 2.94
CA THR A 115 18.71 7.06 1.75
C THR A 115 17.26 6.96 1.30
N PHE A 116 16.74 5.73 1.14
CA PHE A 116 15.34 5.50 0.82
C PHE A 116 14.40 6.18 1.83
N ARG A 117 14.69 6.04 3.13
CA ARG A 117 13.88 6.66 4.18
C ARG A 117 13.90 8.18 4.15
N ALA A 118 15.03 8.79 3.79
CA ALA A 118 15.12 10.23 3.62
C ALA A 118 14.28 10.71 2.42
N LEU A 119 14.32 9.99 1.29
CA LEU A 119 13.50 10.26 0.11
C LEU A 119 12.01 10.13 0.42
N GLU A 120 11.62 9.05 1.09
CA GLU A 120 10.24 8.80 1.52
C GLU A 120 9.73 9.89 2.48
N ALA A 121 10.57 10.32 3.44
CA ALA A 121 10.23 11.35 4.42
C ALA A 121 10.13 12.77 3.83
N ALA A 122 10.71 13.00 2.66
CA ALA A 122 10.60 14.28 1.95
C ALA A 122 9.20 14.53 1.36
N TRP A 123 8.34 13.49 1.28
CA TRP A 123 6.96 13.64 0.80
C TRP A 123 6.18 14.66 1.64
N PRO A 124 5.48 15.64 1.01
CA PRO A 124 4.69 16.60 1.74
C PRO A 124 3.47 15.93 2.41
N GLY A 125 3.53 15.75 3.73
CA GLY A 125 2.44 15.13 4.49
C GLY A 125 2.94 14.30 5.68
N ARG A 126 2.83 14.86 6.89
CA ARG A 126 3.46 14.32 8.11
C ARG A 126 2.79 13.08 8.74
N SER A 127 1.74 12.52 8.16
CA SER A 127 0.94 11.45 8.80
C SER A 127 0.94 10.11 8.09
N ALA A 128 1.86 9.89 7.14
CA ALA A 128 1.86 8.70 6.30
C ALA A 128 1.95 7.38 7.09
N SER A 129 2.80 7.32 8.12
CA SER A 129 2.92 6.12 8.97
C SER A 129 1.65 5.81 9.74
N LYS A 130 0.92 6.85 10.21
CA LYS A 130 -0.38 6.70 10.87
C LYS A 130 -1.42 6.14 9.90
N HIS A 131 -1.49 6.69 8.68
CA HIS A 131 -2.39 6.21 7.64
C HIS A 131 -2.09 4.76 7.23
N ALA A 132 -0.82 4.36 7.17
CA ALA A 132 -0.44 2.97 6.88
C ALA A 132 -1.05 1.98 7.89
N LYS A 133 -0.98 2.31 9.18
CA LYS A 133 -1.56 1.49 10.24
C LYS A 133 -3.08 1.45 10.14
N GLU A 134 -3.72 2.61 10.01
CA GLU A 134 -5.19 2.71 9.89
C GLU A 134 -5.71 1.95 8.65
N PHE A 135 -5.03 2.09 7.52
CA PHE A 135 -5.37 1.39 6.29
C PHE A 135 -5.24 -0.13 6.44
N THR A 136 -4.13 -0.61 7.02
CA THR A 136 -3.95 -2.04 7.30
C THR A 136 -5.04 -2.58 8.24
N GLU A 137 -5.40 -1.85 9.28
CA GLU A 137 -6.45 -2.23 10.22
C GLU A 137 -7.82 -2.29 9.54
N MET A 138 -8.14 -1.30 8.71
CA MET A 138 -9.36 -1.28 7.89
C MET A 138 -9.41 -2.50 6.96
N LEU A 139 -8.33 -2.82 6.25
CA LEU A 139 -8.26 -4.00 5.37
C LEU A 139 -8.44 -5.31 6.13
N ARG A 140 -7.86 -5.43 7.31
CA ARG A 140 -8.02 -6.61 8.16
C ARG A 140 -9.45 -6.75 8.67
N ARG A 141 -10.06 -5.62 9.07
CA ARG A 141 -11.43 -5.59 9.58
C ARG A 141 -12.43 -5.94 8.48
N SER A 142 -12.34 -5.34 7.30
CA SER A 142 -13.24 -5.61 6.17
C SER A 142 -13.20 -7.05 5.63
N ARG A 143 -12.25 -7.87 6.09
CA ARG A 143 -12.10 -9.29 5.71
C ARG A 143 -12.37 -10.26 6.84
N ALA A 144 -12.58 -9.75 8.03
CA ALA A 144 -12.78 -10.58 9.21
C ALA A 144 -14.25 -11.00 9.30
N ASP A 145 -14.49 -12.28 9.53
CA ASP A 145 -15.82 -12.81 9.85
C ASP A 145 -16.12 -12.62 11.35
N TRP A 146 -15.05 -12.53 12.15
CA TRP A 146 -15.13 -12.49 13.60
C TRP A 146 -14.27 -11.38 14.18
N LEU A 147 -14.76 -10.79 15.27
CA LEU A 147 -14.00 -9.94 16.16
C LEU A 147 -13.77 -10.68 17.47
N TRP A 148 -12.51 -10.89 17.84
CA TRP A 148 -12.14 -11.35 19.16
C TRP A 148 -12.06 -10.15 20.09
N VAL A 149 -13.02 -10.00 20.98
CA VAL A 149 -13.19 -8.80 21.80
C VAL A 149 -12.81 -9.07 23.24
N CYS A 150 -12.07 -8.14 23.84
CA CYS A 150 -11.75 -8.15 25.25
C CYS A 150 -12.83 -7.45 26.07
N ALA A 151 -13.45 -8.17 27.00
CA ALA A 151 -14.48 -7.61 27.88
C ALA A 151 -13.94 -6.50 28.81
N THR A 152 -12.64 -6.58 29.20
CA THR A 152 -11.99 -5.66 30.14
C THR A 152 -11.53 -4.36 29.47
N CYS A 153 -10.61 -4.44 28.48
CA CYS A 153 -9.98 -3.26 27.86
C CYS A 153 -10.63 -2.85 26.53
N LYS A 154 -11.67 -3.55 26.09
CA LYS A 154 -12.43 -3.31 24.85
C LYS A 154 -11.62 -3.45 23.57
N ASN A 155 -10.38 -3.90 23.63
CA ASN A 155 -9.59 -4.19 22.44
C ASN A 155 -10.28 -5.24 21.57
N SER A 156 -10.28 -4.99 20.25
CA SER A 156 -10.89 -5.86 19.25
C SER A 156 -9.85 -6.33 18.26
N TYR A 157 -9.86 -7.62 17.92
CA TYR A 157 -8.91 -8.25 17.02
C TYR A 157 -9.65 -8.94 15.87
N PRO A 158 -9.62 -8.36 14.66
CA PRO A 158 -10.28 -8.94 13.49
C PRO A 158 -9.69 -10.32 13.12
N ARG A 159 -10.56 -11.31 12.87
CA ARG A 159 -10.17 -12.70 12.58
C ARG A 159 -11.16 -13.36 11.63
N GLN A 160 -10.70 -14.38 10.89
CA GLN A 160 -11.57 -15.19 10.03
C GLN A 160 -12.22 -16.38 10.75
N LYS A 161 -11.73 -16.71 11.94
CA LYS A 161 -12.23 -17.85 12.73
C LYS A 161 -12.50 -17.43 14.16
N LYS A 162 -13.42 -18.13 14.81
CA LYS A 162 -13.71 -17.98 16.24
C LYS A 162 -12.48 -18.31 17.09
N SER A 163 -12.35 -17.63 18.21
CA SER A 163 -11.36 -17.93 19.24
C SER A 163 -11.74 -19.18 20.04
N GLY A 164 -13.03 -19.36 20.27
CA GLY A 164 -13.56 -20.43 21.13
C GLY A 164 -13.01 -20.35 22.55
N GLY A 165 -12.70 -19.16 23.04
CA GLY A 165 -12.14 -18.94 24.38
C GLY A 165 -10.67 -19.35 24.57
N ARG A 166 -9.97 -19.71 23.50
CA ARG A 166 -8.56 -20.21 23.56
C ARG A 166 -7.52 -19.11 23.69
N TYR A 167 -7.87 -17.86 23.36
CA TYR A 167 -6.91 -16.78 23.28
C TYR A 167 -7.18 -15.70 24.34
N ARG A 168 -6.10 -15.07 24.78
CA ARG A 168 -6.12 -13.99 25.76
C ARG A 168 -5.76 -12.66 25.14
N CYS A 169 -6.31 -11.58 25.69
CA CYS A 169 -5.97 -10.21 25.30
C CYS A 169 -4.49 -9.94 25.55
N ARG A 170 -3.82 -9.34 24.56
CA ARG A 170 -2.39 -9.01 24.65
C ARG A 170 -2.11 -7.92 25.68
N SER A 171 -3.10 -7.08 25.99
CA SER A 171 -2.92 -5.92 26.89
C SER A 171 -3.25 -6.24 28.35
N CYS A 172 -4.23 -7.13 28.63
CA CYS A 172 -4.71 -7.38 29.99
C CYS A 172 -4.94 -8.86 30.31
N SER A 173 -4.55 -9.78 29.44
CA SER A 173 -4.62 -11.23 29.62
C SER A 173 -6.02 -11.82 29.85
N THR A 174 -7.09 -11.03 29.75
CA THR A 174 -8.47 -11.51 29.81
C THR A 174 -8.76 -12.44 28.63
N VAL A 175 -9.52 -13.49 28.83
CA VAL A 175 -9.99 -14.39 27.76
C VAL A 175 -10.83 -13.60 26.76
N LEU A 176 -10.56 -13.77 25.47
CA LEU A 176 -11.28 -13.09 24.40
C LEU A 176 -12.61 -13.79 24.10
N THR A 177 -13.63 -13.01 23.81
CA THR A 177 -14.95 -13.46 23.38
C THR A 177 -15.15 -13.22 21.89
N ASP A 178 -15.91 -14.08 21.24
CA ASP A 178 -16.17 -13.99 19.80
C ASP A 178 -17.44 -13.18 19.53
N GLN A 179 -17.32 -12.19 18.67
CA GLN A 179 -18.44 -11.44 18.12
C GLN A 179 -18.42 -11.55 16.59
N VAL A 180 -19.60 -11.60 15.96
CA VAL A 180 -19.69 -11.52 14.49
C VAL A 180 -19.23 -10.12 14.07
N ASN A 181 -18.42 -10.03 13.05
CA ASN A 181 -18.04 -8.75 12.49
C ASN A 181 -19.24 -8.15 11.73
N PRO A 182 -19.69 -6.93 12.05
CA PRO A 182 -20.83 -6.32 11.37
C PRO A 182 -20.48 -5.65 10.04
N ASP A 183 -19.17 -5.54 9.68
CA ASP A 183 -18.67 -4.83 8.50
C ASP A 183 -18.69 -5.71 7.24
#